data_48a0653b13d24bccf7eaa4535fc64c64
#
_entry.id   48a0653b13d24bccf7eaa4535fc64c64
#
_cell.length_a   1.000
_cell.length_b   1.000
_cell.length_c   1.000
_cell.angle_alpha   90.00
_cell.angle_beta   90.00
_cell.angle_gamma   90.00
#
_symmetry.space_group_name_H-M   'P 1'
#
loop_
_entity.id
_entity.type
_entity.pdbx_description
1 polymer ?
#
loop_
_entity_poly.entity_id
_entity_poly.type
_entity_poly.pdbx_seq_one_letter_code
_entity_poly.pdbx_strand_id
1 'polypeptide(L)'
;NSWGVPDGPMFQAVLDWIDERPEQPFFALAYTIETHHPYVAEPPLVEFQTKDEKHQRYLNAVRNADQQIAWLMEQLAARGLADDTLVVITADHGESFGQHNQTVHSFSVYESAVHVPLVMLHPALKNVPQRRIEQVRQQVDLPYTLVSLLGCRPPDAWQGQDLFAAEDRRAYFFSTGNNVACGIREGQYKYHFYIDSGHEELFDVLADPGELKNLATEQPQRCDEYRRRWGGLIQYQPGFLRRHGA
;
A
#
# COMPACT_ATOMS: atom_id res chain seq x y z
N ASN A 1 9.32 18.01 -11.23
CA ASN A 1 8.51 18.91 -10.44
C ASN A 1 9.25 19.28 -9.15
N SER A 2 8.69 20.11 -8.29
CA SER A 2 9.34 20.55 -7.03
C SER A 2 9.53 19.42 -5.99
N TRP A 3 8.97 18.27 -6.20
CA TRP A 3 9.00 17.13 -5.30
C TRP A 3 10.04 16.07 -5.66
N GLY A 4 10.48 16.04 -6.91
CA GLY A 4 11.47 15.06 -7.35
C GLY A 4 11.66 14.96 -8.84
N VAL A 5 12.46 14.00 -9.25
CA VAL A 5 12.73 13.66 -10.64
C VAL A 5 11.52 12.90 -11.22
N PRO A 6 11.13 13.14 -12.48
CA PRO A 6 10.08 12.36 -13.16
C PRO A 6 10.39 10.86 -13.16
N ASP A 7 9.34 10.03 -13.24
CA ASP A 7 9.44 8.58 -13.08
C ASP A 7 10.33 7.93 -14.16
N GLY A 8 10.23 8.35 -15.43
CA GLY A 8 11.05 7.82 -16.51
C GLY A 8 12.56 8.02 -16.31
N PRO A 9 13.05 9.25 -16.12
CA PRO A 9 14.45 9.50 -15.77
C PRO A 9 14.91 8.79 -14.50
N MET A 10 14.05 8.62 -13.50
CA MET A 10 14.37 7.88 -12.29
C MET A 10 14.58 6.39 -12.60
N PHE A 11 13.71 5.76 -13.38
CA PHE A 11 13.90 4.38 -13.81
C PHE A 11 15.12 4.20 -14.70
N GLN A 12 15.42 5.18 -15.58
CA GLN A 12 16.66 5.15 -16.36
C GLN A 12 17.90 5.15 -15.44
N ALA A 13 17.92 5.99 -14.41
CA ALA A 13 19.02 6.02 -13.45
C ALA A 13 19.17 4.69 -12.67
N VAL A 14 18.07 4.01 -12.37
CA VAL A 14 18.12 2.65 -11.77
C VAL A 14 18.76 1.65 -12.73
N LEU A 15 18.39 1.71 -14.02
CA LEU A 15 18.95 0.82 -15.04
C LEU A 15 20.45 1.09 -15.27
N ASP A 16 20.85 2.37 -15.35
CA ASP A 16 22.26 2.77 -15.50
C ASP A 16 23.09 2.26 -14.30
N TRP A 17 22.54 2.36 -13.08
CA TRP A 17 23.19 1.83 -11.87
C TRP A 17 23.29 0.29 -11.89
N ILE A 18 22.32 -0.42 -12.42
CA ILE A 18 22.39 -1.87 -12.60
C ILE A 18 23.48 -2.22 -13.62
N ASP A 19 23.55 -1.49 -14.74
CA ASP A 19 24.52 -1.69 -15.82
C ASP A 19 25.96 -1.47 -15.39
N GLU A 20 26.21 -0.69 -14.32
CA GLU A 20 27.56 -0.55 -13.73
C GLU A 20 28.12 -1.85 -13.14
N ARG A 21 27.25 -2.79 -12.75
CA ARG A 21 27.61 -4.04 -12.05
C ARG A 21 26.73 -5.22 -12.52
N PRO A 22 26.79 -5.58 -13.81
CA PRO A 22 25.84 -6.50 -14.43
C PRO A 22 25.86 -7.93 -13.84
N GLU A 23 26.98 -8.33 -13.22
CA GLU A 23 27.16 -9.65 -12.62
C GLU A 23 26.78 -9.72 -11.14
N GLN A 24 26.35 -8.61 -10.53
CA GLN A 24 26.02 -8.58 -9.11
C GLN A 24 24.51 -8.58 -8.89
N PRO A 25 24.01 -9.39 -7.92
CA PRO A 25 22.63 -9.25 -7.46
C PRO A 25 22.37 -7.83 -6.96
N PHE A 26 21.16 -7.34 -7.19
CA PHE A 26 20.78 -6.00 -6.74
C PHE A 26 19.44 -6.00 -5.99
N PHE A 27 19.27 -5.01 -5.15
CA PHE A 27 18.00 -4.60 -4.57
C PHE A 27 17.83 -3.11 -4.83
N ALA A 28 16.76 -2.73 -5.53
CA ALA A 28 16.42 -1.35 -5.81
C ALA A 28 15.05 -1.02 -5.24
N LEU A 29 14.96 0.04 -4.44
CA LEU A 29 13.70 0.64 -4.00
C LEU A 29 13.55 1.97 -4.74
N ALA A 30 12.65 2.01 -5.70
CA ALA A 30 12.38 3.19 -6.52
C ALA A 30 11.07 3.85 -6.05
N TYR A 31 11.14 5.14 -5.76
CA TYR A 31 9.99 5.95 -5.34
C TYR A 31 9.53 6.81 -6.50
N THR A 32 8.37 6.50 -7.07
CA THR A 32 7.73 7.30 -8.11
C THR A 32 7.10 8.56 -7.51
N ILE A 33 7.02 9.64 -8.31
CA ILE A 33 6.54 10.95 -7.80
C ILE A 33 5.44 11.58 -8.65
N GLU A 34 5.19 11.09 -9.86
CA GLU A 34 4.24 11.73 -10.76
C GLU A 34 2.79 11.59 -10.28
N THR A 35 2.48 10.51 -9.54
CA THR A 35 1.19 10.29 -8.88
C THR A 35 0.99 11.11 -7.60
N HIS A 36 2.02 11.83 -7.12
CA HIS A 36 1.91 12.79 -6.03
C HIS A 36 1.36 14.13 -6.56
N HIS A 37 0.64 14.87 -5.70
CA HIS A 37 0.18 16.22 -6.04
C HIS A 37 1.35 17.10 -6.54
N PRO A 38 1.21 17.88 -7.60
CA PRO A 38 0.00 18.28 -8.32
C PRO A 38 -0.43 17.35 -9.48
N TYR A 39 0.02 16.08 -9.52
CA TYR A 39 -0.32 15.06 -10.53
C TYR A 39 0.08 15.49 -11.92
N VAL A 40 1.37 15.45 -12.19
CA VAL A 40 1.92 15.81 -13.50
C VAL A 40 1.99 14.56 -14.37
N ALA A 41 1.37 14.61 -15.53
CA ALA A 41 1.42 13.55 -16.53
C ALA A 41 1.86 14.11 -17.88
N GLU A 42 2.61 13.31 -18.64
CA GLU A 42 3.06 13.66 -19.97
C GLU A 42 1.96 13.44 -21.02
N PRO A 43 1.86 14.30 -22.03
CA PRO A 43 0.96 14.08 -23.17
C PRO A 43 1.32 12.80 -23.96
N PRO A 44 0.34 12.18 -24.64
CA PRO A 44 -1.04 12.60 -24.79
C PRO A 44 -1.91 12.26 -23.56
N LEU A 45 -2.70 13.23 -23.09
CA LEU A 45 -3.62 13.03 -22.00
C LEU A 45 -4.89 12.33 -22.48
N VAL A 46 -5.51 11.55 -21.57
CA VAL A 46 -6.77 10.82 -21.80
C VAL A 46 -7.87 11.49 -21.01
N GLU A 47 -9.05 11.59 -21.58
CA GLU A 47 -10.25 12.02 -20.88
C GLU A 47 -10.90 10.83 -20.18
N PHE A 48 -10.95 10.87 -18.86
CA PHE A 48 -11.62 9.87 -18.02
C PHE A 48 -13.02 10.35 -17.63
N GLN A 49 -13.89 9.43 -17.23
CA GLN A 49 -15.28 9.72 -16.83
C GLN A 49 -15.35 10.35 -15.42
N THR A 50 -14.70 11.49 -15.24
CA THR A 50 -14.79 12.32 -14.03
C THR A 50 -14.90 13.79 -14.40
N LYS A 51 -15.67 14.55 -13.60
CA LYS A 51 -15.80 16.02 -13.75
C LYS A 51 -14.81 16.80 -12.90
N ASP A 52 -14.10 16.12 -12.00
CA ASP A 52 -13.12 16.71 -11.11
C ASP A 52 -11.76 16.79 -11.85
N GLU A 53 -11.28 17.99 -12.10
CA GLU A 53 -10.01 18.21 -12.79
C GLU A 53 -8.81 17.65 -12.04
N LYS A 54 -8.83 17.68 -10.69
CA LYS A 54 -7.78 17.11 -9.86
C LYS A 54 -7.74 15.59 -10.03
N HIS A 55 -8.90 14.94 -9.99
CA HIS A 55 -9.04 13.50 -10.23
C HIS A 55 -8.64 13.14 -11.67
N GLN A 56 -9.01 13.96 -12.65
CA GLN A 56 -8.61 13.76 -14.06
C GLN A 56 -7.08 13.78 -14.21
N ARG A 57 -6.38 14.74 -13.57
CA ARG A 57 -4.92 14.79 -13.58
C ARG A 57 -4.29 13.59 -12.91
N TYR A 58 -4.81 13.19 -11.76
CA TYR A 58 -4.35 12.00 -11.05
C TYR A 58 -4.46 10.72 -11.90
N LEU A 59 -5.60 10.49 -12.55
CA LEU A 59 -5.79 9.33 -13.42
C LEU A 59 -4.81 9.31 -14.61
N ASN A 60 -4.48 10.47 -15.17
CA ASN A 60 -3.44 10.57 -16.19
C ASN A 60 -2.04 10.31 -15.61
N ALA A 61 -1.73 10.76 -14.40
CA ALA A 61 -0.48 10.47 -13.73
C ALA A 61 -0.33 8.96 -13.42
N VAL A 62 -1.38 8.30 -12.95
CA VAL A 62 -1.39 6.84 -12.76
C VAL A 62 -1.18 6.11 -14.07
N ARG A 63 -1.85 6.54 -15.16
CA ARG A 63 -1.63 5.97 -16.50
C ARG A 63 -0.20 6.15 -16.96
N ASN A 64 0.40 7.33 -16.73
CA ASN A 64 1.79 7.58 -17.07
C ASN A 64 2.74 6.68 -16.27
N ALA A 65 2.55 6.55 -14.96
CA ALA A 65 3.32 5.64 -14.12
C ALA A 65 3.24 4.19 -14.62
N ASP A 66 2.06 3.71 -15.02
CA ASP A 66 1.87 2.38 -15.60
C ASP A 66 2.68 2.20 -16.90
N GLN A 67 2.71 3.21 -17.78
CA GLN A 67 3.52 3.21 -18.99
C GLN A 67 5.03 3.18 -18.69
N GLN A 68 5.48 3.93 -17.68
CA GLN A 68 6.89 3.93 -17.26
C GLN A 68 7.30 2.57 -16.65
N ILE A 69 6.39 1.94 -15.91
CA ILE A 69 6.62 0.58 -15.40
C ILE A 69 6.71 -0.42 -16.55
N ALA A 70 5.82 -0.34 -17.54
CA ALA A 70 5.87 -1.21 -18.71
C ALA A 70 7.20 -1.04 -19.46
N TRP A 71 7.65 0.19 -19.67
CA TRP A 71 8.95 0.48 -20.26
C TRP A 71 10.10 -0.12 -19.41
N LEU A 72 10.09 0.02 -18.10
CA LEU A 72 11.08 -0.60 -17.20
C LEU A 72 11.13 -2.13 -17.40
N MET A 73 9.99 -2.78 -17.48
CA MET A 73 9.90 -4.23 -17.71
C MET A 73 10.52 -4.63 -19.07
N GLU A 74 10.26 -3.85 -20.12
CA GLU A 74 10.90 -4.04 -21.44
C GLU A 74 12.42 -3.88 -21.37
N GLN A 75 12.91 -2.88 -20.63
CA GLN A 75 14.34 -2.65 -20.44
C GLN A 75 15.03 -3.75 -19.65
N LEU A 76 14.37 -4.31 -18.62
CA LEU A 76 14.88 -5.49 -17.88
C LEU A 76 14.94 -6.72 -18.81
N ALA A 77 13.92 -6.92 -19.63
CA ALA A 77 13.90 -8.02 -20.59
C ALA A 77 15.02 -7.88 -21.66
N ALA A 78 15.25 -6.67 -22.16
CA ALA A 78 16.31 -6.42 -23.14
C ALA A 78 17.72 -6.68 -22.58
N ARG A 79 17.89 -6.58 -21.25
CA ARG A 79 19.14 -6.90 -20.53
C ARG A 79 19.25 -8.37 -20.11
N GLY A 80 18.24 -9.19 -20.41
CA GLY A 80 18.18 -10.59 -19.96
C GLY A 80 17.91 -10.75 -18.46
N LEU A 81 17.44 -9.72 -17.78
CA LEU A 81 17.22 -9.70 -16.32
C LEU A 81 15.79 -10.06 -15.92
N ALA A 82 14.84 -10.12 -16.87
CA ALA A 82 13.42 -10.28 -16.55
C ALA A 82 13.09 -11.61 -15.85
N ASP A 83 13.84 -12.68 -16.15
CA ASP A 83 13.60 -14.00 -15.56
C ASP A 83 14.20 -14.17 -14.16
N ASP A 84 15.15 -13.32 -13.79
CA ASP A 84 15.86 -13.36 -12.50
C ASP A 84 15.53 -12.16 -11.60
N THR A 85 14.60 -11.30 -12.01
CA THR A 85 14.19 -10.12 -11.23
C THR A 85 12.75 -10.23 -10.76
N LEU A 86 12.54 -10.20 -9.45
CA LEU A 86 11.22 -9.99 -8.85
C LEU A 86 10.92 -8.50 -8.84
N VAL A 87 9.92 -8.09 -9.61
CA VAL A 87 9.41 -6.71 -9.59
C VAL A 87 8.18 -6.64 -8.69
N VAL A 88 8.21 -5.73 -7.73
CA VAL A 88 7.10 -5.49 -6.79
C VAL A 88 6.63 -4.06 -6.94
N ILE A 89 5.34 -3.89 -7.17
CA ILE A 89 4.68 -2.60 -7.35
C ILE A 89 3.68 -2.44 -6.22
N THR A 90 3.81 -1.37 -5.46
CA THR A 90 2.87 -1.02 -4.37
C THR A 90 2.81 0.49 -4.21
N ALA A 91 1.97 0.97 -3.30
CA ALA A 91 1.92 2.37 -2.91
C ALA A 91 2.12 2.49 -1.40
N ASP A 92 2.57 3.65 -0.93
CA ASP A 92 2.70 3.98 0.49
C ASP A 92 1.32 4.27 1.12
N HIS A 93 0.41 4.90 0.38
CA HIS A 93 -0.98 5.19 0.75
C HIS A 93 -1.84 5.36 -0.50
N GLY A 94 -3.14 5.49 -0.31
CA GLY A 94 -4.09 5.87 -1.35
C GLY A 94 -4.31 7.38 -1.42
N GLU A 95 -5.33 7.82 -2.17
CA GLU A 95 -5.70 9.24 -2.30
C GLU A 95 -7.22 9.40 -2.35
N SER A 96 -7.73 10.51 -1.80
CA SER A 96 -9.16 10.82 -1.76
C SER A 96 -9.51 12.00 -2.68
N PHE A 97 -10.61 11.84 -3.40
CA PHE A 97 -11.14 12.82 -4.37
C PHE A 97 -12.60 13.16 -4.05
N GLY A 98 -12.89 13.47 -2.79
CA GLY A 98 -14.22 13.85 -2.31
C GLY A 98 -14.94 12.76 -1.50
N GLN A 99 -14.45 11.52 -1.47
CA GLN A 99 -15.00 10.47 -0.64
C GLN A 99 -14.97 10.89 0.83
N HIS A 100 -16.07 10.72 1.56
CA HIS A 100 -16.20 11.11 2.98
C HIS A 100 -15.81 12.58 3.25
N ASN A 101 -16.01 13.46 2.27
CA ASN A 101 -15.55 14.86 2.30
C ASN A 101 -14.03 15.02 2.43
N GLN A 102 -13.26 13.96 2.13
CA GLN A 102 -11.79 14.02 2.08
C GLN A 102 -11.32 14.34 0.66
N THR A 103 -10.41 15.29 0.53
CA THR A 103 -9.84 15.71 -0.77
C THR A 103 -8.35 15.42 -0.91
N VAL A 104 -7.77 14.80 0.12
CA VAL A 104 -6.38 14.35 0.21
C VAL A 104 -6.30 13.15 1.15
N HIS A 105 -5.19 12.42 1.13
CA HIS A 105 -4.82 11.44 2.16
C HIS A 105 -4.48 12.14 3.50
N SER A 106 -4.04 11.42 4.51
CA SER A 106 -3.50 11.92 5.81
C SER A 106 -4.53 12.30 6.89
N PHE A 107 -5.82 12.40 6.59
CA PHE A 107 -6.83 12.83 7.57
C PHE A 107 -7.85 11.75 7.90
N SER A 108 -7.72 10.58 7.29
CA SER A 108 -8.67 9.48 7.47
C SER A 108 -8.00 8.13 7.28
N VAL A 109 -8.74 7.09 7.64
CA VAL A 109 -8.33 5.69 7.47
C VAL A 109 -9.36 4.92 6.63
N TYR A 110 -10.13 5.61 5.80
CA TYR A 110 -11.03 5.00 4.83
C TYR A 110 -10.28 4.20 3.75
N GLU A 111 -10.97 3.29 3.06
CA GLU A 111 -10.37 2.45 2.01
C GLU A 111 -9.64 3.28 0.96
N SER A 112 -10.16 4.47 0.60
CA SER A 112 -9.52 5.39 -0.33
C SER A 112 -8.09 5.80 0.09
N ALA A 113 -7.81 5.83 1.39
CA ALA A 113 -6.51 6.24 1.93
C ALA A 113 -5.58 5.07 2.27
N VAL A 114 -6.13 3.90 2.67
CA VAL A 114 -5.31 2.80 3.22
C VAL A 114 -5.29 1.54 2.38
N HIS A 115 -6.22 1.36 1.44
CA HIS A 115 -6.25 0.20 0.55
C HIS A 115 -5.38 0.47 -0.68
N VAL A 116 -4.17 -0.04 -0.68
CA VAL A 116 -3.17 0.15 -1.73
C VAL A 116 -3.03 -1.09 -2.61
N PRO A 117 -2.65 -0.93 -3.90
CA PRO A 117 -2.33 -2.05 -4.76
C PRO A 117 -1.06 -2.77 -4.29
N LEU A 118 -0.98 -4.07 -4.54
CA LEU A 118 0.24 -4.84 -4.47
C LEU A 118 0.29 -5.82 -5.64
N VAL A 119 1.28 -5.67 -6.51
CA VAL A 119 1.52 -6.54 -7.65
C VAL A 119 2.94 -7.09 -7.57
N MET A 120 3.08 -8.40 -7.75
CA MET A 120 4.37 -9.08 -7.77
C MET A 120 4.52 -9.78 -9.13
N LEU A 121 5.59 -9.48 -9.84
CA LEU A 121 5.88 -9.97 -11.19
C LEU A 121 7.20 -10.75 -11.19
N HIS A 122 7.12 -12.04 -11.44
CA HIS A 122 8.27 -12.93 -11.67
C HIS A 122 7.80 -14.19 -12.41
N PRO A 123 8.57 -14.78 -13.34
CA PRO A 123 8.16 -15.97 -14.07
C PRO A 123 7.80 -17.17 -13.16
N ALA A 124 8.52 -17.38 -12.07
CA ALA A 124 8.23 -18.43 -11.09
C ALA A 124 6.84 -18.30 -10.44
N LEU A 125 6.30 -17.09 -10.33
CA LEU A 125 4.97 -16.85 -9.75
C LEU A 125 3.82 -17.31 -10.67
N LYS A 126 4.10 -17.59 -11.96
CA LYS A 126 3.09 -18.15 -12.89
C LYS A 126 2.53 -19.49 -12.42
N ASN A 127 3.31 -20.24 -11.64
CA ASN A 127 2.96 -21.55 -11.12
C ASN A 127 2.39 -21.52 -9.70
N VAL A 128 2.25 -20.36 -9.08
CA VAL A 128 1.61 -20.21 -7.78
C VAL A 128 0.11 -20.44 -7.96
N PRO A 129 -0.52 -21.38 -7.22
CA PRO A 129 -1.94 -21.71 -7.37
C PRO A 129 -2.86 -20.51 -7.15
N GLN A 130 -2.50 -19.64 -6.22
CA GLN A 130 -3.26 -18.45 -5.88
C GLN A 130 -2.66 -17.21 -6.54
N ARG A 131 -3.23 -16.81 -7.66
CA ARG A 131 -2.82 -15.61 -8.40
C ARG A 131 -3.35 -14.31 -7.80
N ARG A 132 -4.34 -14.39 -6.94
CA ARG A 132 -4.96 -13.25 -6.26
C ARG A 132 -5.08 -13.58 -4.77
N ILE A 133 -4.53 -12.72 -3.94
CA ILE A 133 -4.63 -12.81 -2.48
C ILE A 133 -5.81 -11.95 -2.08
N GLU A 134 -6.85 -12.57 -1.52
CA GLU A 134 -8.06 -11.87 -1.07
C GLU A 134 -8.06 -11.65 0.45
N GLN A 135 -7.17 -12.33 1.16
CA GLN A 135 -7.00 -12.19 2.60
C GLN A 135 -6.45 -10.80 2.94
N VAL A 136 -6.83 -10.30 4.11
CA VAL A 136 -6.30 -9.05 4.64
C VAL A 136 -4.79 -9.16 4.82
N ARG A 137 -4.05 -8.19 4.30
CA ARG A 137 -2.58 -8.09 4.38
C ARG A 137 -2.18 -6.68 4.76
N GLN A 138 -0.93 -6.52 5.19
CA GLN A 138 -0.35 -5.23 5.57
C GLN A 138 0.98 -5.02 4.87
N GLN A 139 1.37 -3.77 4.70
CA GLN A 139 2.68 -3.43 4.11
C GLN A 139 3.86 -4.02 4.89
N VAL A 140 3.76 -4.20 6.20
CA VAL A 140 4.79 -4.86 7.02
C VAL A 140 5.02 -6.33 6.66
N ASP A 141 4.08 -6.95 5.92
CA ASP A 141 4.19 -8.32 5.45
C ASP A 141 5.11 -8.44 4.23
N LEU A 142 5.25 -7.35 3.46
CA LEU A 142 6.04 -7.34 2.24
C LEU A 142 7.53 -7.63 2.49
N PRO A 143 8.27 -6.90 3.34
CA PRO A 143 9.68 -7.19 3.58
C PRO A 143 9.88 -8.59 4.18
N TYR A 144 8.99 -9.06 5.07
CA TYR A 144 9.04 -10.41 5.59
C TYR A 144 8.98 -11.46 4.45
N THR A 145 8.02 -11.30 3.55
CA THR A 145 7.82 -12.20 2.41
C THR A 145 8.99 -12.19 1.44
N LEU A 146 9.51 -10.99 1.11
CA LEU A 146 10.65 -10.86 0.20
C LEU A 146 11.89 -11.57 0.73
N VAL A 147 12.22 -11.38 2.01
CA VAL A 147 13.37 -12.06 2.65
C VAL A 147 13.16 -13.58 2.67
N SER A 148 11.94 -14.04 2.93
CA SER A 148 11.60 -15.47 2.91
C SER A 148 11.72 -16.09 1.52
N LEU A 149 11.28 -15.38 0.47
CA LEU A 149 11.41 -15.82 -0.93
C LEU A 149 12.87 -15.97 -1.36
N LEU A 150 13.78 -15.18 -0.78
CA LEU A 150 15.23 -15.28 -0.98
C LEU A 150 15.87 -16.43 -0.17
N GLY A 151 15.07 -17.25 0.53
CA GLY A 151 15.57 -18.35 1.37
C GLY A 151 16.24 -17.88 2.67
N CYS A 152 16.12 -16.61 3.01
CA CYS A 152 16.65 -16.04 4.24
C CYS A 152 15.59 -16.07 5.35
N ARG A 153 16.07 -16.16 6.61
CA ARG A 153 15.19 -16.04 7.77
C ARG A 153 14.91 -14.56 8.06
N PRO A 154 13.65 -14.11 8.09
CA PRO A 154 13.32 -12.76 8.53
C PRO A 154 13.74 -12.54 9.98
N PRO A 155 14.20 -11.33 10.34
CA PRO A 155 14.55 -10.98 11.72
C PRO A 155 13.37 -11.18 12.70
N ASP A 156 13.65 -11.68 13.90
CA ASP A 156 12.62 -11.90 14.93
C ASP A 156 11.93 -10.61 15.41
N ALA A 157 12.56 -9.44 15.16
CA ALA A 157 11.99 -8.13 15.43
C ALA A 157 10.93 -7.67 14.42
N TRP A 158 10.80 -8.36 13.29
CA TRP A 158 9.81 -7.99 12.28
C TRP A 158 8.43 -8.53 12.66
N GLN A 159 7.42 -7.68 12.54
CA GLN A 159 6.02 -8.01 12.87
C GLN A 159 5.23 -8.53 11.66
N GLY A 160 5.82 -8.50 10.48
CA GLY A 160 5.24 -9.02 9.25
C GLY A 160 5.11 -10.54 9.25
N GLN A 161 4.30 -11.03 8.34
CA GLN A 161 4.08 -12.45 8.08
C GLN A 161 4.14 -12.70 6.57
N ASP A 162 4.15 -13.97 6.17
CA ASP A 162 4.11 -14.32 4.76
C ASP A 162 2.80 -13.85 4.11
N LEU A 163 2.91 -13.10 3.02
CA LEU A 163 1.77 -12.65 2.21
C LEU A 163 0.98 -13.84 1.62
N PHE A 164 1.63 -14.96 1.38
CA PHE A 164 1.03 -16.17 0.81
C PHE A 164 0.42 -17.10 1.87
N ALA A 165 0.48 -16.77 3.16
CA ALA A 165 -0.17 -17.55 4.20
C ALA A 165 -1.68 -17.66 3.94
N ALA A 166 -2.25 -18.84 4.24
CA ALA A 166 -3.67 -19.11 4.00
C ALA A 166 -4.58 -18.38 4.98
N GLU A 167 -4.09 -18.15 6.21
CA GLU A 167 -4.86 -17.53 7.27
C GLU A 167 -5.09 -16.05 7.00
N ASP A 168 -6.30 -15.58 7.30
CA ASP A 168 -6.63 -14.17 7.35
C ASP A 168 -5.96 -13.51 8.58
N ARG A 169 -5.67 -12.23 8.48
CA ARG A 169 -5.08 -11.49 9.59
C ARG A 169 -5.76 -10.14 9.77
N ARG A 170 -5.38 -9.43 10.82
CA ARG A 170 -5.81 -8.06 11.05
C ARG A 170 -4.79 -7.10 10.46
N ALA A 171 -5.28 -6.10 9.73
CA ALA A 171 -4.48 -4.94 9.38
C ALA A 171 -4.78 -3.81 10.37
N TYR A 172 -3.72 -3.17 10.83
CA TYR A 172 -3.79 -2.01 11.72
C TYR A 172 -3.24 -0.80 10.99
N PHE A 173 -3.94 0.31 11.05
CA PHE A 173 -3.55 1.55 10.40
C PHE A 173 -3.94 2.75 11.26
N PHE A 174 -3.20 3.85 11.09
CA PHE A 174 -3.49 5.09 11.78
C PHE A 174 -3.14 6.29 10.90
N SER A 175 -3.80 7.40 11.16
CA SER A 175 -3.52 8.69 10.56
C SER A 175 -3.29 9.70 11.65
N THR A 176 -2.27 10.56 11.48
CA THR A 176 -1.86 11.58 12.45
C THR A 176 -2.20 13.01 12.00
N GLY A 177 -3.14 13.14 11.06
CA GLY A 177 -3.64 14.45 10.62
C GLY A 177 -4.40 15.21 11.70
N ASN A 178 -5.25 16.16 11.31
CA ASN A 178 -6.01 17.00 12.23
C ASN A 178 -6.95 16.23 13.18
N ASN A 179 -7.31 14.99 12.81
CA ASN A 179 -7.99 14.02 13.68
C ASN A 179 -7.14 12.74 13.69
N VAL A 180 -6.59 12.41 14.85
CA VAL A 180 -5.86 11.14 14.98
C VAL A 180 -6.85 10.00 14.88
N ALA A 181 -6.83 9.29 13.77
CA ALA A 181 -7.69 8.16 13.50
C ALA A 181 -6.89 6.86 13.56
N CYS A 182 -7.46 5.87 14.24
CA CYS A 182 -6.95 4.49 14.28
C CYS A 182 -7.94 3.58 13.57
N GLY A 183 -7.47 2.52 12.94
CA GLY A 183 -8.34 1.55 12.30
C GLY A 183 -7.85 0.12 12.39
N ILE A 184 -8.78 -0.82 12.33
CA ILE A 184 -8.55 -2.26 12.20
C ILE A 184 -9.38 -2.77 11.04
N ARG A 185 -8.77 -3.56 10.17
CA ARG A 185 -9.45 -4.40 9.20
C ARG A 185 -9.31 -5.87 9.62
N GLU A 186 -10.42 -6.59 9.72
CA GLU A 186 -10.45 -8.03 9.99
C GLU A 186 -11.56 -8.67 9.15
N GLY A 187 -11.18 -9.50 8.19
CA GLY A 187 -12.11 -10.08 7.24
C GLY A 187 -12.92 -8.99 6.51
N GLN A 188 -14.25 -9.04 6.59
CA GLN A 188 -15.13 -8.05 5.97
C GLN A 188 -15.31 -6.76 6.78
N TYR A 189 -14.96 -6.78 8.07
CA TYR A 189 -15.22 -5.63 8.93
C TYR A 189 -14.02 -4.70 9.01
N LYS A 190 -14.30 -3.41 9.00
CA LYS A 190 -13.34 -2.34 9.18
C LYS A 190 -13.86 -1.36 10.21
N TYR A 191 -13.05 -1.11 11.21
CA TYR A 191 -13.37 -0.27 12.35
C TYR A 191 -12.45 0.96 12.36
N HIS A 192 -13.02 2.12 12.60
CA HIS A 192 -12.34 3.39 12.81
C HIS A 192 -12.62 3.94 14.19
N PHE A 193 -11.61 4.51 14.81
CA PHE A 193 -11.73 5.23 16.07
C PHE A 193 -10.95 6.55 15.99
N TYR A 194 -11.64 7.64 16.23
CA TYR A 194 -11.09 8.98 16.24
C TYR A 194 -10.77 9.36 17.68
N ILE A 195 -9.46 9.48 18.01
CA ILE A 195 -8.97 9.61 19.38
C ILE A 195 -9.49 10.90 20.03
N ASP A 196 -9.50 12.02 19.29
CA ASP A 196 -9.83 13.33 19.82
C ASP A 196 -11.33 13.48 20.16
N SER A 197 -12.19 12.86 19.37
CA SER A 197 -13.65 12.98 19.52
C SER A 197 -14.29 11.78 20.22
N GLY A 198 -13.59 10.66 20.28
CA GLY A 198 -14.18 9.37 20.69
C GLY A 198 -15.21 8.82 19.69
N HIS A 199 -15.30 9.40 18.49
CA HIS A 199 -16.20 8.93 17.45
C HIS A 199 -15.75 7.57 16.91
N GLU A 200 -16.72 6.70 16.62
CA GLU A 200 -16.49 5.35 16.13
C GLU A 200 -17.29 5.09 14.86
N GLU A 201 -16.66 4.37 13.95
CA GLU A 201 -17.29 3.89 12.73
C GLU A 201 -16.95 2.41 12.53
N LEU A 202 -17.91 1.66 12.05
CA LEU A 202 -17.77 0.25 11.70
C LEU A 202 -18.43 0.00 10.35
N PHE A 203 -17.71 -0.61 9.44
CA PHE A 203 -18.19 -0.89 8.08
C PHE A 203 -18.04 -2.37 7.73
N ASP A 204 -18.96 -2.89 6.92
CA ASP A 204 -18.81 -4.13 6.18
C ASP A 204 -18.31 -3.77 4.77
N VAL A 205 -17.01 -3.72 4.57
CA VAL A 205 -16.43 -3.22 3.32
C VAL A 205 -16.53 -4.20 2.14
N LEU A 206 -17.01 -5.42 2.36
CA LEU A 206 -17.37 -6.32 1.26
C LEU A 206 -18.79 -6.03 0.75
N ALA A 207 -19.73 -5.73 1.63
CA ALA A 207 -21.09 -5.36 1.28
C ALA A 207 -21.22 -3.87 0.93
N ASP A 208 -20.41 -3.02 1.54
CA ASP A 208 -20.36 -1.56 1.40
C ASP A 208 -18.91 -1.08 1.16
N PRO A 209 -18.35 -1.30 -0.03
CA PRO A 209 -16.99 -0.86 -0.35
C PRO A 209 -16.78 0.66 -0.28
N GLY A 210 -17.85 1.42 -0.31
CA GLY A 210 -17.84 2.88 -0.17
C GLY A 210 -17.85 3.38 1.26
N GLU A 211 -17.96 2.48 2.27
CA GLU A 211 -17.99 2.83 3.69
C GLU A 211 -19.07 3.88 4.03
N LEU A 212 -20.27 3.75 3.45
CA LEU A 212 -21.35 4.73 3.55
C LEU A 212 -22.30 4.43 4.72
N LYS A 213 -22.38 3.17 5.16
CA LYS A 213 -23.27 2.74 6.24
C LYS A 213 -22.48 2.42 7.50
N ASN A 214 -22.48 3.32 8.47
CA ASN A 214 -21.86 3.08 9.77
C ASN A 214 -22.70 2.10 10.61
N LEU A 215 -22.14 0.94 10.95
CA LEU A 215 -22.74 -0.15 11.74
C LEU A 215 -22.40 -0.07 13.23
N ALA A 216 -21.68 0.96 13.70
CA ALA A 216 -21.19 1.02 15.09
C ALA A 216 -22.31 0.94 16.12
N THR A 217 -23.45 1.58 15.88
CA THR A 217 -24.63 1.52 16.75
C THR A 217 -25.37 0.19 16.70
N GLU A 218 -25.27 -0.53 15.57
CA GLU A 218 -25.89 -1.85 15.38
C GLU A 218 -25.02 -2.97 16.00
N GLN A 219 -23.69 -2.76 16.09
CA GLN A 219 -22.72 -3.78 16.56
C GLN A 219 -21.76 -3.22 17.65
N PRO A 220 -22.25 -2.71 18.77
CA PRO A 220 -21.41 -2.07 19.79
C PRO A 220 -20.39 -3.02 20.41
N GLN A 221 -20.70 -4.31 20.55
CA GLN A 221 -19.78 -5.30 21.11
C GLN A 221 -18.54 -5.49 20.22
N ARG A 222 -18.71 -5.41 18.90
CA ARG A 222 -17.60 -5.49 17.94
C ARG A 222 -16.72 -4.24 18.03
N CYS A 223 -17.31 -3.08 18.17
CA CYS A 223 -16.56 -1.82 18.38
C CYS A 223 -15.74 -1.90 19.69
N ASP A 224 -16.34 -2.37 20.79
CA ASP A 224 -15.64 -2.59 22.06
C ASP A 224 -14.48 -3.59 21.94
N GLU A 225 -14.64 -4.64 21.16
CA GLU A 225 -13.58 -5.61 20.92
C GLU A 225 -12.42 -4.95 20.15
N TYR A 226 -12.69 -4.24 19.06
CA TYR A 226 -11.65 -3.60 18.25
C TYR A 226 -10.93 -2.48 19.00
N ARG A 227 -11.64 -1.69 19.79
CA ARG A 227 -11.04 -0.66 20.66
C ARG A 227 -10.08 -1.27 21.68
N ARG A 228 -10.46 -2.38 22.32
CA ARG A 228 -9.58 -3.12 23.25
C ARG A 228 -8.34 -3.67 22.53
N ARG A 229 -8.49 -4.18 21.31
CA ARG A 229 -7.36 -4.70 20.52
C ARG A 229 -6.37 -3.59 20.16
N TRP A 230 -6.86 -2.41 19.76
CA TRP A 230 -6.02 -1.25 19.53
C TRP A 230 -5.29 -0.79 20.80
N GLY A 231 -6.00 -0.69 21.89
CA GLY A 231 -5.40 -0.37 23.19
C GLY A 231 -4.30 -1.37 23.59
N GLY A 232 -4.55 -2.66 23.36
CA GLY A 232 -3.57 -3.73 23.57
C GLY A 232 -2.32 -3.56 22.68
N LEU A 233 -2.50 -3.22 21.40
CA LEU A 233 -1.38 -2.98 20.49
C LEU A 233 -0.52 -1.79 20.93
N ILE A 234 -1.15 -0.66 21.29
CA ILE A 234 -0.44 0.54 21.78
C ILE A 234 0.36 0.21 23.06
N GLN A 235 -0.19 -0.58 23.99
CA GLN A 235 0.50 -0.98 25.21
C GLN A 235 1.64 -1.97 24.95
N TYR A 236 1.48 -2.85 23.96
CA TYR A 236 2.48 -3.84 23.59
C TYR A 236 3.71 -3.23 22.90
N GLN A 237 3.52 -2.26 22.01
CA GLN A 237 4.57 -1.69 21.15
C GLN A 237 5.80 -1.19 21.94
N PRO A 238 5.68 -0.37 23.00
CA PRO A 238 6.87 0.10 23.72
C PRO A 238 7.67 -1.04 24.37
N GLY A 239 6.99 -2.10 24.82
CA GLY A 239 7.63 -3.29 25.36
C GLY A 239 8.35 -4.10 24.29
N PHE A 240 7.74 -4.22 23.11
CA PHE A 240 8.33 -4.90 21.96
C PHE A 240 9.58 -4.17 21.48
N LEU A 241 9.51 -2.87 21.26
CA LEU A 241 10.65 -2.05 20.81
C LEU A 241 11.84 -2.15 21.78
N ARG A 242 11.62 -2.04 23.10
CA ARG A 242 12.66 -2.18 24.09
C ARG A 242 13.37 -3.55 24.05
N ARG A 243 12.62 -4.64 23.76
CA ARG A 243 13.21 -5.99 23.67
C ARG A 243 14.07 -6.20 22.43
N HIS A 244 13.80 -5.46 21.36
CA HIS A 244 14.46 -5.63 20.06
C HIS A 244 15.44 -4.50 19.70
N GLY A 245 15.75 -3.61 20.64
CA GLY A 245 16.81 -2.62 20.51
C GLY A 245 16.46 -1.42 19.63
N ALA A 246 15.17 -1.05 19.55
CA ALA A 246 14.69 0.16 18.86
C ALA A 246 14.35 1.27 19.86
#